data_c8a79cba715cd237565c9357b98b4c20
#
_entry.id   c8a79cba715cd237565c9357b98b4c20
#
_cell.length_a   1.000
_cell.length_b   1.000
_cell.length_c   1.000
_cell.angle_alpha   90.00
_cell.angle_beta   90.00
_cell.angle_gamma   90.00
#
_symmetry.space_group_name_H-M   'P 1'
#
loop_
_entity.id
_entity.type
_entity.pdbx_description
1 polymer ?
#
loop_
_entity_poly.entity_id
_entity_poly.type
_entity_poly.pdbx_seq_one_letter_code
_entity_poly.pdbx_strand_id
1 'polypeptide(L)'
;MAILDAAPRGEFAEAVEPSQVLAVPRDDIVWLMERRPEVALHVTKLFGFRLRRVENRLRNILFRSNRERVVALLLELLDSHGQKDADGWEIRLRLSHQDLANLIGATRETVTVTLGQLQRDGLIEVRRQRIRVLKRARLLAESDTAAPTDRARPMVRPQ
;
A
#
# COMPACT_ATOMS: atom_id res chain seq x y z
N MET A 1 -1.98 -16.12 -6.92
CA MET A 1 -0.67 -16.84 -6.88
C MET A 1 -0.53 -17.85 -8.04
N ALA A 2 -0.85 -17.42 -9.25
CA ALA A 2 -0.95 -18.30 -10.44
C ALA A 2 0.30 -19.09 -10.84
N ILE A 3 1.49 -18.73 -10.36
CA ILE A 3 2.72 -19.45 -10.66
C ILE A 3 2.81 -20.75 -9.85
N LEU A 4 2.35 -20.73 -8.59
CA LEU A 4 2.46 -21.88 -7.67
C LEU A 4 1.18 -22.73 -7.65
N ASP A 5 0.05 -22.16 -8.01
CA ASP A 5 -1.25 -22.82 -7.96
C ASP A 5 -1.92 -22.78 -9.33
N ALA A 6 -2.33 -23.95 -9.84
CA ALA A 6 -3.05 -24.10 -11.10
C ALA A 6 -4.56 -23.85 -10.96
N ALA A 7 -5.05 -23.50 -9.77
CA ALA A 7 -6.47 -23.26 -9.52
C ALA A 7 -6.99 -22.03 -10.31
N PRO A 8 -8.29 -22.02 -10.68
CA PRO A 8 -8.93 -20.86 -11.27
C PRO A 8 -8.77 -19.63 -10.38
N ARG A 9 -8.57 -18.46 -10.99
CA ARG A 9 -8.42 -17.20 -10.25
C ARG A 9 -9.77 -16.74 -9.74
N GLY A 10 -9.85 -16.50 -8.43
CA GLY A 10 -11.02 -15.87 -7.79
C GLY A 10 -10.98 -14.34 -7.80
N GLU A 11 -9.97 -13.73 -8.45
CA GLU A 11 -9.73 -12.29 -8.43
C GLU A 11 -9.71 -11.73 -9.84
N PHE A 12 -10.22 -10.50 -9.99
CA PHE A 12 -10.13 -9.72 -11.21
C PHE A 12 -9.05 -8.66 -11.07
N ALA A 13 -8.39 -8.33 -12.20
CA ALA A 13 -7.47 -7.21 -12.28
C ALA A 13 -7.98 -6.23 -13.35
N GLU A 14 -8.14 -4.97 -12.97
CA GLU A 14 -8.60 -3.90 -13.86
C GLU A 14 -7.54 -2.80 -13.88
N ALA A 15 -7.24 -2.30 -15.10
CA ALA A 15 -6.33 -1.18 -15.26
C ALA A 15 -7.07 0.13 -14.95
N VAL A 16 -6.58 0.90 -14.00
CA VAL A 16 -7.15 2.21 -13.60
C VAL A 16 -6.80 3.30 -14.62
N GLU A 17 -5.73 3.10 -15.37
CA GLU A 17 -5.24 4.00 -16.42
C GLU A 17 -4.85 3.19 -17.66
N PRO A 18 -4.78 3.81 -18.87
CA PRO A 18 -4.27 3.13 -20.06
C PRO A 18 -2.91 2.51 -19.79
N SER A 19 -2.80 1.19 -19.90
CA SER A 19 -1.63 0.42 -19.51
C SER A 19 -1.26 -0.61 -20.56
N GLN A 20 0.02 -0.87 -20.74
CA GLN A 20 0.51 -2.00 -21.52
C GLN A 20 0.82 -3.16 -20.58
N VAL A 21 0.27 -4.33 -20.89
CA VAL A 21 0.49 -5.57 -20.11
C VAL A 21 1.14 -6.64 -20.96
N LEU A 22 2.12 -7.32 -20.38
CA LEU A 22 2.72 -8.52 -20.95
C LEU A 22 2.13 -9.74 -20.25
N ALA A 23 1.45 -10.59 -20.99
CA ALA A 23 0.98 -11.88 -20.50
C ALA A 23 2.09 -12.92 -20.68
N VAL A 24 2.55 -13.50 -19.57
CA VAL A 24 3.55 -14.57 -19.58
C VAL A 24 2.88 -15.87 -19.14
N PRO A 25 2.92 -16.93 -19.96
CA PRO A 25 2.39 -18.23 -19.57
C PRO A 25 3.07 -18.78 -18.31
N ARG A 26 2.30 -19.51 -17.49
CA ARG A 26 2.81 -20.11 -16.26
C ARG A 26 3.99 -21.03 -16.53
N ASP A 27 3.85 -21.86 -17.56
CA ASP A 27 4.84 -22.91 -17.87
C ASP A 27 6.18 -22.30 -18.30
N ASP A 28 6.17 -21.16 -18.98
CA ASP A 28 7.39 -20.43 -19.35
C ASP A 28 8.13 -19.91 -18.10
N ILE A 29 7.37 -19.44 -17.10
CA ILE A 29 7.96 -18.98 -15.82
C ILE A 29 8.54 -20.17 -15.05
N VAL A 30 7.83 -21.31 -14.97
CA VAL A 30 8.30 -22.52 -14.29
C VAL A 30 9.56 -23.03 -14.98
N TRP A 31 9.55 -23.12 -16.31
CA TRP A 31 10.72 -23.51 -17.11
C TRP A 31 11.94 -22.61 -16.86
N LEU A 32 11.73 -21.29 -16.78
CA LEU A 32 12.78 -20.32 -16.45
C LEU A 32 13.32 -20.54 -15.03
N MET A 33 12.44 -20.76 -14.05
CA MET A 33 12.85 -21.00 -12.66
C MET A 33 13.70 -22.26 -12.48
N GLU A 34 13.38 -23.32 -13.23
CA GLU A 34 14.16 -24.57 -13.21
C GLU A 34 15.56 -24.39 -13.79
N ARG A 35 15.73 -23.57 -14.82
CA ARG A 35 17.02 -23.38 -15.55
C ARG A 35 17.82 -22.18 -15.05
N ARG A 36 17.21 -21.25 -14.37
CA ARG A 36 17.82 -19.98 -13.91
C ARG A 36 17.52 -19.76 -12.44
N PRO A 37 18.40 -20.20 -11.54
CA PRO A 37 18.20 -20.02 -10.09
C PRO A 37 17.96 -18.57 -9.67
N GLU A 38 18.52 -17.61 -10.41
CA GLU A 38 18.31 -16.19 -10.16
C GLU A 38 16.82 -15.79 -10.34
N VAL A 39 16.14 -16.40 -11.34
CA VAL A 39 14.70 -16.16 -11.57
C VAL A 39 13.89 -16.71 -10.41
N ALA A 40 14.18 -17.92 -9.94
CA ALA A 40 13.54 -18.51 -8.77
C ALA A 40 13.72 -17.62 -7.52
N LEU A 41 14.93 -17.10 -7.31
CA LEU A 41 15.21 -16.19 -6.20
C LEU A 41 14.43 -14.87 -6.32
N HIS A 42 14.33 -14.29 -7.51
CA HIS A 42 13.54 -13.07 -7.74
C HIS A 42 12.05 -13.28 -7.49
N VAL A 43 11.51 -14.41 -7.97
CA VAL A 43 10.10 -14.80 -7.72
C VAL A 43 9.87 -14.98 -6.22
N THR A 44 10.76 -15.64 -5.50
CA THR A 44 10.67 -15.81 -4.05
C THR A 44 10.71 -14.48 -3.30
N LYS A 45 11.61 -13.57 -3.68
CA LYS A 45 11.67 -12.21 -3.11
C LYS A 45 10.37 -11.43 -3.35
N LEU A 46 9.77 -11.57 -4.54
CA LEU A 46 8.50 -10.96 -4.89
C LEU A 46 7.36 -11.47 -3.99
N PHE A 47 7.31 -12.80 -3.72
CA PHE A 47 6.34 -13.36 -2.78
C PHE A 47 6.57 -12.88 -1.35
N GLY A 48 7.80 -12.84 -0.88
CA GLY A 48 8.14 -12.30 0.44
C GLY A 48 7.72 -10.83 0.59
N PHE A 49 7.89 -10.03 -0.47
CA PHE A 49 7.42 -8.65 -0.49
C PHE A 49 5.88 -8.56 -0.44
N ARG A 50 5.18 -9.39 -1.21
CA ARG A 50 3.70 -9.44 -1.18
C ARG A 50 3.17 -9.90 0.17
N LEU A 51 3.78 -10.90 0.78
CA LEU A 51 3.40 -11.39 2.11
C LEU A 51 3.52 -10.27 3.15
N ARG A 52 4.66 -9.58 3.19
CA ARG A 52 4.85 -8.42 4.09
C ARG A 52 3.79 -7.32 3.88
N ARG A 53 3.36 -7.07 2.63
CA ARG A 53 2.27 -6.12 2.37
C ARG A 53 0.95 -6.57 2.99
N VAL A 54 0.62 -7.86 2.90
CA VAL A 54 -0.59 -8.43 3.52
C VAL A 54 -0.50 -8.35 5.04
N GLU A 55 0.62 -8.74 5.63
CA GLU A 55 0.86 -8.64 7.08
C GLU A 55 0.73 -7.20 7.59
N ASN A 56 1.33 -6.23 6.88
CA ASN A 56 1.21 -4.81 7.21
C ASN A 56 -0.25 -4.33 7.09
N ARG A 57 -0.99 -4.79 6.08
CA ARG A 57 -2.40 -4.45 5.91
C ARG A 57 -3.26 -5.01 7.05
N LEU A 58 -3.04 -6.26 7.45
CA LEU A 58 -3.70 -6.86 8.62
C LEU A 58 -3.38 -6.09 9.90
N ARG A 59 -2.11 -5.77 10.12
CA ARG A 59 -1.67 -4.95 11.27
C ARG A 59 -2.34 -3.58 11.27
N ASN A 60 -2.42 -2.92 10.11
CA ASN A 60 -3.09 -1.64 9.97
C ASN A 60 -4.58 -1.73 10.33
N ILE A 61 -5.29 -2.78 9.89
CA ILE A 61 -6.72 -2.98 10.19
C ILE A 61 -6.93 -3.24 11.68
N LEU A 62 -6.08 -4.03 12.31
CA LEU A 62 -6.23 -4.46 13.71
C LEU A 62 -5.84 -3.38 14.72
N PHE A 63 -4.82 -2.58 14.42
CA PHE A 63 -4.18 -1.72 15.43
C PHE A 63 -4.18 -0.22 15.10
N ARG A 64 -4.64 0.18 13.90
CA ARG A 64 -4.67 1.58 13.49
C ARG A 64 -6.09 2.13 13.42
N SER A 65 -6.26 3.36 13.89
CA SER A 65 -7.48 4.15 13.68
C SER A 65 -7.71 4.43 12.19
N ASN A 66 -8.92 4.82 11.82
CA ASN A 66 -9.24 5.18 10.43
C ASN A 66 -8.34 6.32 9.90
N ARG A 67 -8.01 7.30 10.77
CA ARG A 67 -7.12 8.42 10.42
C ARG A 67 -5.71 7.90 10.10
N GLU A 68 -5.16 7.07 10.94
CA GLU A 68 -3.83 6.49 10.74
C GLU A 68 -3.77 5.59 9.50
N ARG A 69 -4.85 4.86 9.19
CA ARG A 69 -4.94 4.06 7.97
C ARG A 69 -4.95 4.93 6.70
N VAL A 70 -5.69 6.04 6.72
CA VAL A 70 -5.69 7.02 5.62
C VAL A 70 -4.30 7.63 5.46
N VAL A 71 -3.67 8.07 6.54
CA VAL A 71 -2.32 8.65 6.53
C VAL A 71 -1.30 7.65 5.96
N ALA A 72 -1.32 6.40 6.42
CA ALA A 72 -0.43 5.35 5.92
C ALA A 72 -0.63 5.09 4.42
N LEU A 73 -1.89 5.03 3.95
CA LEU A 73 -2.20 4.89 2.53
C LEU A 73 -1.69 6.08 1.72
N LEU A 74 -1.90 7.32 2.19
CA LEU A 74 -1.42 8.51 1.49
C LEU A 74 0.11 8.52 1.36
N LEU A 75 0.84 8.08 2.38
CA LEU A 75 2.29 7.95 2.32
C LEU A 75 2.73 6.85 1.34
N GLU A 76 2.08 5.68 1.32
CA GLU A 76 2.35 4.61 0.35
C GLU A 76 2.11 5.08 -1.10
N LEU A 77 1.00 5.79 -1.34
CA LEU A 77 0.68 6.36 -2.66
C LEU A 77 1.67 7.45 -3.06
N LEU A 78 2.13 8.24 -2.10
CA LEU A 78 3.12 9.28 -2.33
C LEU A 78 4.48 8.69 -2.74
N ASP A 79 4.91 7.61 -2.08
CA ASP A 79 6.17 6.93 -2.40
C ASP A 79 6.13 6.22 -3.77
N SER A 80 4.94 5.75 -4.19
CA SER A 80 4.77 5.02 -5.45
C SER A 80 4.39 5.92 -6.63
N HIS A 81 3.60 6.97 -6.39
CA HIS A 81 2.96 7.79 -7.42
C HIS A 81 3.07 9.29 -7.15
N GLY A 82 3.89 9.68 -6.17
CA GLY A 82 4.09 11.07 -5.79
C GLY A 82 5.04 11.80 -6.72
N GLN A 83 4.71 13.04 -7.03
CA GLN A 83 5.61 13.97 -7.70
C GLN A 83 5.76 15.23 -6.85
N LYS A 84 7.00 15.62 -6.63
CA LYS A 84 7.31 16.87 -5.93
C LYS A 84 7.07 18.07 -6.85
N ASP A 85 6.39 19.08 -6.33
CA ASP A 85 6.25 20.39 -6.97
C ASP A 85 6.73 21.52 -6.03
N ALA A 86 6.49 22.79 -6.42
CA ALA A 86 6.92 23.95 -5.64
C ALA A 86 6.27 24.03 -4.25
N ASP A 87 5.02 23.56 -4.13
CA ASP A 87 4.18 23.73 -2.93
C ASP A 87 4.01 22.45 -2.09
N GLY A 88 4.65 21.33 -2.51
CA GLY A 88 4.55 20.08 -1.78
C GLY A 88 4.72 18.84 -2.67
N TRP A 89 3.88 17.83 -2.43
CA TRP A 89 3.89 16.57 -3.14
C TRP A 89 2.50 16.23 -3.66
N GLU A 90 2.33 16.07 -4.96
CA GLU A 90 1.05 15.66 -5.56
C GLU A 90 1.04 14.15 -5.84
N ILE A 91 -0.02 13.47 -5.40
CA ILE A 91 -0.30 12.08 -5.78
C ILE A 91 -0.97 12.11 -7.15
N ARG A 92 -0.30 11.57 -8.18
CA ARG A 92 -0.78 11.64 -9.57
C ARG A 92 -1.91 10.67 -9.88
N LEU A 93 -2.12 9.67 -9.04
CA LEU A 93 -3.19 8.70 -9.24
C LEU A 93 -4.54 9.34 -8.92
N ARG A 94 -5.51 9.23 -9.84
CA ARG A 94 -6.88 9.69 -9.64
C ARG A 94 -7.66 8.61 -8.90
N LEU A 95 -7.87 8.82 -7.62
CA LEU A 95 -8.65 7.91 -6.77
C LEU A 95 -9.87 8.63 -6.23
N SER A 96 -11.02 7.98 -6.31
CA SER A 96 -12.22 8.42 -5.62
C SER A 96 -12.13 8.11 -4.12
N HIS A 97 -12.98 8.74 -3.31
CA HIS A 97 -13.07 8.41 -1.87
C HIS A 97 -13.50 6.95 -1.65
N GLN A 98 -14.25 6.37 -2.61
CA GLN A 98 -14.62 4.96 -2.57
C GLN A 98 -13.42 4.05 -2.82
N ASP A 99 -12.53 4.40 -3.77
CA ASP A 99 -11.31 3.62 -4.02
C ASP A 99 -10.39 3.63 -2.80
N LEU A 100 -10.21 4.82 -2.18
CA LEU A 100 -9.45 4.95 -0.93
C LEU A 100 -10.07 4.13 0.20
N ALA A 101 -11.41 4.14 0.32
CA ALA A 101 -12.13 3.37 1.32
C ALA A 101 -11.93 1.85 1.13
N ASN A 102 -12.02 1.36 -0.10
CA ASN A 102 -11.77 -0.03 -0.44
C ASN A 102 -10.32 -0.45 -0.12
N LEU A 103 -9.36 0.45 -0.37
CA LEU A 103 -7.94 0.19 -0.09
C LEU A 103 -7.64 0.05 1.40
N ILE A 104 -8.32 0.78 2.29
CA ILE A 104 -8.07 0.74 3.73
C ILE A 104 -9.08 -0.12 4.51
N GLY A 105 -10.11 -0.67 3.85
CA GLY A 105 -11.18 -1.43 4.51
C GLY A 105 -12.05 -0.54 5.41
N ALA A 106 -12.45 0.64 4.91
CA ALA A 106 -13.35 1.58 5.59
C ALA A 106 -14.54 1.94 4.70
N THR A 107 -15.46 2.79 5.20
CA THR A 107 -16.54 3.33 4.39
C THR A 107 -16.11 4.62 3.69
N ARG A 108 -16.78 4.96 2.58
CA ARG A 108 -16.56 6.21 1.84
C ARG A 108 -16.74 7.45 2.73
N GLU A 109 -17.74 7.42 3.62
CA GLU A 109 -18.06 8.49 4.57
C GLU A 109 -16.90 8.70 5.54
N THR A 110 -16.37 7.60 6.10
CA THR A 110 -15.20 7.62 6.99
C THR A 110 -13.99 8.28 6.32
N VAL A 111 -13.70 7.90 5.07
CA VAL A 111 -12.59 8.49 4.30
C VAL A 111 -12.86 9.98 4.05
N THR A 112 -14.09 10.35 3.66
CA THR A 112 -14.45 11.73 3.39
C THR A 112 -14.28 12.62 4.64
N VAL A 113 -14.74 12.15 5.79
CA VAL A 113 -14.57 12.85 7.07
C VAL A 113 -13.09 12.99 7.43
N THR A 114 -12.33 11.92 7.28
CA THR A 114 -10.90 11.89 7.64
C THR A 114 -10.07 12.80 6.74
N LEU A 115 -10.29 12.78 5.43
CA LEU A 115 -9.62 13.70 4.49
C LEU A 115 -9.96 15.16 4.81
N GLY A 116 -11.22 15.44 5.13
CA GLY A 116 -11.65 16.78 5.58
C GLY A 116 -10.95 17.23 6.86
N GLN A 117 -10.68 16.32 7.81
CA GLN A 117 -9.90 16.63 9.01
C GLN A 117 -8.44 16.94 8.66
N LEU A 118 -7.78 16.09 7.88
CA LEU A 118 -6.39 16.29 7.44
C LEU A 118 -6.21 17.59 6.67
N GLN A 119 -7.23 17.98 5.89
CA GLN A 119 -7.24 19.27 5.17
C GLN A 119 -7.41 20.47 6.12
N ARG A 120 -8.29 20.40 7.12
CA ARG A 120 -8.42 21.45 8.16
C ARG A 120 -7.13 21.60 8.98
N ASP A 121 -6.42 20.49 9.23
CA ASP A 121 -5.13 20.51 9.93
C ASP A 121 -3.99 21.05 9.04
N GLY A 122 -4.28 21.36 7.77
CA GLY A 122 -3.31 21.90 6.82
C GLY A 122 -2.21 20.90 6.45
N LEU A 123 -2.50 19.60 6.50
CA LEU A 123 -1.56 18.54 6.15
C LEU A 123 -1.65 18.16 4.68
N ILE A 124 -2.86 18.24 4.12
CA ILE A 124 -3.16 17.91 2.72
C ILE A 124 -4.09 18.95 2.09
N GLU A 125 -4.17 18.94 0.78
CA GLU A 125 -5.16 19.63 -0.02
C GLU A 125 -5.82 18.61 -0.97
N VAL A 126 -7.16 18.61 -1.04
CA VAL A 126 -7.94 17.73 -1.91
C VAL A 126 -8.60 18.56 -3.00
N ARG A 127 -8.30 18.30 -4.28
CA ARG A 127 -8.92 18.97 -5.44
C ARG A 127 -9.28 17.95 -6.52
N ARG A 128 -10.56 17.84 -6.88
CA ARG A 128 -11.05 17.06 -8.04
C ARG A 128 -10.32 15.71 -8.24
N GLN A 129 -10.37 14.82 -7.25
CA GLN A 129 -9.70 13.51 -7.27
C GLN A 129 -8.16 13.56 -7.24
N ARG A 130 -7.56 14.68 -6.90
CA ARG A 130 -6.13 14.84 -6.66
C ARG A 130 -5.88 15.17 -5.21
N ILE A 131 -4.87 14.58 -4.65
CA ILE A 131 -4.46 14.83 -3.26
C ILE A 131 -3.03 15.36 -3.30
N ARG A 132 -2.86 16.54 -2.70
CA ARG A 132 -1.56 17.15 -2.48
C ARG A 132 -1.20 17.07 -1.01
N VAL A 133 -0.02 16.57 -0.71
CA VAL A 133 0.53 16.52 0.63
C VAL A 133 1.39 17.77 0.85
N LEU A 134 0.97 18.63 1.79
CA LEU A 134 1.63 19.89 2.11
C LEU A 134 2.75 19.70 3.15
N LYS A 135 2.54 18.79 4.13
CA LYS A 135 3.45 18.58 5.27
C LYS A 135 3.79 17.10 5.46
N ARG A 136 4.59 16.54 4.53
CA ARG A 136 4.99 15.12 4.57
C ARG A 136 5.59 14.69 5.91
N ALA A 137 6.47 15.50 6.49
CA ALA A 137 7.12 15.18 7.77
C ALA A 137 6.12 15.01 8.92
N ARG A 138 5.05 15.81 8.95
CA ARG A 138 3.99 15.67 9.95
C ARG A 138 3.13 14.42 9.73
N LEU A 139 2.82 14.07 8.47
CA LEU A 139 2.11 12.81 8.17
C LEU A 139 2.94 11.60 8.57
N LEU A 140 4.26 11.61 8.35
CA LEU A 140 5.16 10.56 8.81
C LEU A 140 5.13 10.43 10.34
N ALA A 141 5.21 11.53 11.08
CA ALA A 141 5.15 11.52 12.54
C ALA A 141 3.80 10.95 13.06
N GLU A 142 2.67 11.26 12.41
CA GLU A 142 1.38 10.66 12.75
C GLU A 142 1.36 9.15 12.47
N SER A 143 2.01 8.70 11.41
CA SER A 143 2.10 7.28 11.07
C SER A 143 2.98 6.50 12.05
N ASP A 144 4.07 7.09 12.55
CA ASP A 144 5.03 6.46 13.45
C ASP A 144 4.51 6.35 14.89
N THR A 145 3.67 7.29 15.32
CA THR A 145 3.05 7.26 16.66
C THR A 145 2.12 6.06 16.83
N ALA A 146 1.60 5.51 15.73
CA ALA A 146 0.70 4.35 15.70
C ALA A 146 1.43 3.01 15.60
N ALA A 147 2.73 2.99 15.33
CA ALA A 147 3.49 1.75 15.36
C ALA A 147 3.62 1.30 16.83
N PRO A 148 3.08 0.12 17.21
CA PRO A 148 3.45 -0.44 18.52
C PRO A 148 4.97 -0.56 18.51
N THR A 149 5.61 0.14 19.43
CA THR A 149 7.05 0.00 19.69
C THR A 149 7.30 -1.48 19.91
N ASP A 150 7.88 -2.14 18.89
CA ASP A 150 8.51 -3.46 19.04
C ASP A 150 9.78 -3.24 19.89
N ARG A 151 9.56 -2.91 21.17
CA ARG A 151 10.57 -3.10 22.19
C ARG A 151 10.63 -4.59 22.40
N ALA A 152 11.56 -5.21 21.66
CA ALA A 152 12.01 -6.57 21.87
C ALA A 152 12.03 -6.86 23.37
N ARG A 153 11.04 -7.62 23.84
CA ARG A 153 11.17 -8.31 25.13
C ARG A 153 12.37 -9.25 24.96
N PRO A 154 13.38 -9.15 25.79
CA PRO A 154 14.46 -10.13 25.76
C PRO A 154 13.83 -11.51 25.98
N MET A 155 14.07 -12.43 25.02
CA MET A 155 13.70 -13.83 25.17
C MET A 155 14.36 -14.34 26.46
N VAL A 156 13.56 -14.61 27.48
CA VAL A 156 13.98 -15.37 28.65
C VAL A 156 14.36 -16.77 28.13
N ARG A 157 15.65 -17.09 28.18
CA ARG A 157 16.13 -18.45 27.94
C ARG A 157 15.64 -19.33 29.10
N PRO A 158 14.95 -20.44 28.84
CA PRO A 158 14.72 -21.43 29.89
C PRO A 158 16.07 -22.09 30.22
N GLN A 159 16.32 -22.22 31.51
CA GLN A 159 17.42 -23.01 32.06
C GLN A 159 17.17 -24.49 31.85
#